data_57030b036ea1332910b1626552b8d79a
#
_entry.id   57030b036ea1332910b1626552b8d79a
#
_cell.length_a   1.000
_cell.length_b   1.000
_cell.length_c   1.000
_cell.angle_alpha   90.00
_cell.angle_beta   90.00
_cell.angle_gamma   90.00
#
_symmetry.space_group_name_H-M   'P 1'
#
loop_
_entity.id
_entity.type
_entity.pdbx_description
1 polymer ?
#
loop_
_entity_poly.entity_id
_entity_poly.type
_entity_poly.pdbx_seq_one_letter_code
_entity_poly.pdbx_strand_id
1 'polypeptide(L)'
;LVLLAVGIGTNLFYYMTYEAAMPHAFNFSLISIFVYFTLQFYQNPSYGKIGFMGLLAGLITLIRPTNILVLLFFLLWNVFSLSSFKSRITWFLHQYKLILIMAIAFILVWIPQFSYWYWVSGEIFYFTYGEAGGKFFFLNPQIKNILISYKKGWFVYTPIMFVAFIGILSLPKIKEGLFAPILIFIILNIYVLSSWWCWWFGGSFGLRAFIDCYAIMAIPLGAILHFAHSNRWLKYTLPTMIILLIGFNNFQIQQYKNSAIHYWWMNKEAYWETFLKLRPTARYWEVITIPDYDKARDGIYVDMKPE
;
A
#
# COMPACT_ATOMS: atom_id res chain seq x y z
N LEU A 1 5.33 -17.03 -10.59
CA LEU A 1 4.16 -17.04 -9.71
C LEU A 1 3.98 -15.68 -9.02
N VAL A 2 5.05 -15.02 -8.46
CA VAL A 2 4.95 -13.71 -7.78
C VAL A 2 4.27 -12.66 -8.65
N LEU A 3 4.68 -12.52 -9.91
CA LEU A 3 4.09 -11.53 -10.83
C LEU A 3 2.60 -11.79 -11.06
N LEU A 4 2.20 -13.04 -11.22
CA LEU A 4 0.79 -13.41 -11.35
C LEU A 4 0.02 -13.14 -10.04
N ALA A 5 0.61 -13.49 -8.90
CA ALA A 5 0.00 -13.26 -7.59
C ALA A 5 -0.26 -11.77 -7.33
N VAL A 6 0.71 -10.91 -7.60
CA VAL A 6 0.57 -9.46 -7.41
C VAL A 6 -0.32 -8.85 -8.49
N GLY A 7 -0.09 -9.17 -9.77
CA GLY A 7 -0.76 -8.53 -10.91
C GLY A 7 -2.23 -8.88 -11.05
N ILE A 8 -2.58 -10.16 -10.86
CA ILE A 8 -3.97 -10.64 -11.06
C ILE A 8 -4.60 -11.26 -9.81
N GLY A 9 -3.85 -11.48 -8.74
CA GLY A 9 -4.32 -12.07 -7.49
C GLY A 9 -4.54 -11.06 -6.37
N THR A 10 -4.49 -9.77 -6.67
CA THR A 10 -4.75 -8.68 -5.72
C THR A 10 -5.77 -7.70 -6.30
N ASN A 11 -6.24 -6.77 -5.47
CA ASN A 11 -7.11 -5.70 -5.95
C ASN A 11 -6.41 -4.74 -6.93
N LEU A 12 -5.08 -4.82 -7.13
CA LEU A 12 -4.38 -4.12 -8.21
C LEU A 12 -5.01 -4.45 -9.58
N PHE A 13 -5.38 -5.73 -9.83
CA PHE A 13 -6.03 -6.12 -11.07
C PHE A 13 -7.32 -5.33 -11.33
N TYR A 14 -8.15 -5.16 -10.31
CA TYR A 14 -9.38 -4.37 -10.42
C TYR A 14 -9.08 -2.91 -10.81
N TYR A 15 -8.09 -2.28 -10.17
CA TYR A 15 -7.72 -0.89 -10.43
C TYR A 15 -6.90 -0.67 -11.70
N MET A 16 -6.34 -1.72 -12.30
CA MET A 16 -5.73 -1.63 -13.64
C MET A 16 -6.74 -1.78 -14.77
N THR A 17 -7.90 -2.42 -14.50
CA THR A 17 -8.82 -2.82 -15.56
C THR A 17 -10.17 -2.11 -15.50
N TYR A 18 -10.80 -2.03 -14.35
CA TYR A 18 -12.17 -1.52 -14.19
C TYR A 18 -12.23 -0.08 -13.68
N GLU A 19 -11.32 0.32 -12.80
CA GLU A 19 -11.21 1.68 -12.28
C GLU A 19 -9.81 2.26 -12.56
N ALA A 20 -9.35 2.16 -13.80
CA ALA A 20 -8.00 2.55 -14.23
C ALA A 20 -7.70 4.05 -14.08
N ALA A 21 -8.71 4.90 -13.92
CA ALA A 21 -8.53 6.32 -13.61
C ALA A 21 -8.03 6.58 -12.16
N MET A 22 -8.11 5.57 -11.28
CA MET A 22 -7.60 5.70 -9.92
C MET A 22 -6.06 5.73 -9.87
N PRO A 23 -5.45 6.59 -9.04
CA PRO A 23 -4.00 6.84 -9.06
C PRO A 23 -3.14 5.67 -8.57
N HIS A 24 -3.74 4.65 -7.96
CA HIS A 24 -3.01 3.55 -7.30
C HIS A 24 -2.19 2.68 -8.25
N ALA A 25 -2.71 2.36 -9.45
CA ALA A 25 -1.99 1.59 -10.45
C ALA A 25 -0.76 2.35 -10.99
N PHE A 26 -0.89 3.66 -11.18
CA PHE A 26 0.22 4.53 -11.57
C PHE A 26 1.29 4.58 -10.48
N ASN A 27 0.88 4.77 -9.23
CA ASN A 27 1.81 4.81 -8.10
C ASN A 27 2.52 3.47 -7.88
N PHE A 28 1.80 2.35 -8.01
CA PHE A 28 2.42 1.03 -8.00
C PHE A 28 3.53 0.90 -9.05
N SER A 29 3.29 1.39 -10.27
CA SER A 29 4.27 1.36 -11.37
C SER A 29 5.49 2.24 -11.06
N LEU A 30 5.28 3.48 -10.60
CA LEU A 30 6.36 4.39 -10.22
C LEU A 30 7.20 3.83 -9.06
N ILE A 31 6.55 3.25 -8.05
CA ILE A 31 7.23 2.63 -6.91
C ILE A 31 8.01 1.39 -7.36
N SER A 32 7.47 0.59 -8.29
CA SER A 32 8.20 -0.57 -8.87
C SER A 32 9.50 -0.13 -9.55
N ILE A 33 9.44 0.96 -10.33
CA ILE A 33 10.61 1.54 -10.99
C ILE A 33 11.57 2.13 -9.95
N PHE A 34 11.07 2.81 -8.93
CA PHE A 34 11.89 3.35 -7.84
C PHE A 34 12.64 2.26 -7.07
N VAL A 35 11.96 1.15 -6.74
CA VAL A 35 12.57 -0.02 -6.11
C VAL A 35 13.67 -0.60 -7.01
N TYR A 36 13.40 -0.80 -8.28
CA TYR A 36 14.40 -1.28 -9.24
C TYR A 36 15.63 -0.35 -9.30
N PHE A 37 15.43 0.96 -9.43
CA PHE A 37 16.52 1.91 -9.46
C PHE A 37 17.26 2.02 -8.13
N THR A 38 16.62 1.77 -6.99
CA THR A 38 17.31 1.64 -5.70
C THR A 38 18.33 0.50 -5.73
N LEU A 39 17.95 -0.67 -6.26
CA LEU A 39 18.88 -1.80 -6.41
C LEU A 39 20.05 -1.45 -7.33
N GLN A 40 19.75 -0.86 -8.48
CA GLN A 40 20.75 -0.46 -9.48
C GLN A 40 21.70 0.64 -8.96
N PHE A 41 21.18 1.56 -8.16
CA PHE A 41 21.97 2.63 -7.59
C PHE A 41 23.01 2.10 -6.58
N TYR A 42 22.61 1.21 -5.68
CA TYR A 42 23.54 0.65 -4.69
C TYR A 42 24.54 -0.34 -5.28
N GLN A 43 24.31 -0.89 -6.46
CA GLN A 43 25.30 -1.67 -7.21
C GLN A 43 26.32 -0.77 -7.91
N ASN A 44 25.87 0.33 -8.50
CA ASN A 44 26.69 1.27 -9.24
C ASN A 44 26.11 2.69 -9.10
N PRO A 45 26.53 3.44 -8.07
CA PRO A 45 26.04 4.81 -7.81
C PRO A 45 26.39 5.75 -8.97
N SER A 46 25.41 6.57 -9.40
CA SER A 46 25.64 7.62 -10.40
C SER A 46 24.68 8.80 -10.20
N TYR A 47 25.11 9.98 -10.64
CA TYR A 47 24.31 11.21 -10.59
C TYR A 47 23.01 11.09 -11.40
N GLY A 48 23.05 10.44 -12.55
CA GLY A 48 21.86 10.22 -13.37
C GLY A 48 20.81 9.35 -12.68
N LYS A 49 21.23 8.23 -12.06
CA LYS A 49 20.31 7.35 -11.33
C LYS A 49 19.67 8.05 -10.14
N ILE A 50 20.45 8.76 -9.32
CA ILE A 50 19.92 9.44 -8.14
C ILE A 50 19.00 10.61 -8.51
N GLY A 51 19.34 11.36 -9.59
CA GLY A 51 18.48 12.40 -10.12
C GLY A 51 17.14 11.84 -10.61
N PHE A 52 17.17 10.72 -11.37
CA PHE A 52 15.96 10.04 -11.82
C PHE A 52 15.12 9.50 -10.64
N MET A 53 15.76 8.95 -9.61
CA MET A 53 15.07 8.53 -8.38
C MET A 53 14.44 9.72 -7.65
N GLY A 54 15.07 10.91 -7.68
CA GLY A 54 14.48 12.14 -7.17
C GLY A 54 13.21 12.52 -7.92
N LEU A 55 13.22 12.47 -9.26
CA LEU A 55 12.02 12.72 -10.08
C LEU A 55 10.92 11.70 -9.77
N LEU A 56 11.23 10.42 -9.68
CA LEU A 56 10.27 9.37 -9.32
C LEU A 56 9.67 9.62 -7.93
N ALA A 57 10.49 9.93 -6.93
CA ALA A 57 10.03 10.22 -5.58
C ALA A 57 9.12 11.47 -5.56
N GLY A 58 9.45 12.49 -6.34
CA GLY A 58 8.61 13.66 -6.54
C GLY A 58 7.24 13.30 -7.12
N LEU A 59 7.18 12.51 -8.20
CA LEU A 59 5.93 12.04 -8.81
C LEU A 59 5.10 11.15 -7.86
N ILE A 60 5.75 10.20 -7.19
CA ILE A 60 5.10 9.31 -6.22
C ILE A 60 4.40 10.12 -5.11
N THR A 61 5.09 11.13 -4.58
CA THR A 61 4.55 11.96 -3.50
C THR A 61 3.54 13.00 -3.99
N LEU A 62 3.69 13.48 -5.21
CA LEU A 62 2.71 14.39 -5.84
C LEU A 62 1.37 13.68 -6.03
N ILE A 63 1.37 12.40 -6.42
CA ILE A 63 0.15 11.59 -6.52
C ILE A 63 -0.44 11.31 -5.13
N ARG A 64 0.40 10.93 -4.15
CA ARG A 64 -0.02 10.66 -2.77
C ARG A 64 1.10 11.02 -1.78
N PRO A 65 0.97 12.11 -1.02
CA PRO A 65 2.01 12.58 -0.08
C PRO A 65 2.45 11.53 0.95
N THR A 66 1.55 10.65 1.40
CA THR A 66 1.88 9.56 2.35
C THR A 66 2.89 8.56 1.78
N ASN A 67 3.02 8.46 0.47
CA ASN A 67 3.98 7.56 -0.18
C ASN A 67 5.43 8.08 -0.12
N ILE A 68 5.69 9.22 0.53
CA ILE A 68 7.05 9.64 0.93
C ILE A 68 7.78 8.52 1.69
N LEU A 69 7.03 7.64 2.36
CA LEU A 69 7.57 6.50 3.08
C LEU A 69 8.38 5.55 2.21
N VAL A 70 8.19 5.55 0.88
CA VAL A 70 9.00 4.74 -0.04
C VAL A 70 10.49 5.09 0.03
N LEU A 71 10.83 6.32 0.40
CA LEU A 71 12.21 6.74 0.61
C LEU A 71 12.90 5.94 1.71
N LEU A 72 12.16 5.41 2.69
CA LEU A 72 12.73 4.54 3.74
C LEU A 72 13.36 3.28 3.13
N PHE A 73 12.77 2.73 2.07
CA PHE A 73 13.35 1.58 1.39
C PHE A 73 14.72 1.91 0.78
N PHE A 74 14.87 3.10 0.21
CA PHE A 74 16.16 3.59 -0.30
C PHE A 74 17.14 3.92 0.84
N LEU A 75 16.70 4.72 1.83
CA LEU A 75 17.56 5.20 2.90
C LEU A 75 18.10 4.07 3.77
N LEU A 76 17.26 3.07 4.05
CA LEU A 76 17.59 1.94 4.91
C LEU A 76 18.09 0.72 4.14
N TRP A 77 18.30 0.82 2.83
CA TRP A 77 18.77 -0.30 2.03
C TRP A 77 20.04 -0.93 2.61
N ASN A 78 19.99 -2.24 2.83
CA ASN A 78 21.08 -3.02 3.43
C ASN A 78 21.50 -2.58 4.84
N VAL A 79 20.57 -1.99 5.61
CA VAL A 79 20.74 -1.67 7.04
C VAL A 79 20.14 -2.83 7.84
N PHE A 80 20.95 -3.48 8.69
CA PHE A 80 20.56 -4.64 9.51
C PHE A 80 21.07 -4.56 10.96
N SER A 81 21.84 -3.52 11.32
CA SER A 81 22.37 -3.28 12.66
C SER A 81 22.55 -1.79 12.91
N LEU A 82 22.78 -1.41 14.19
CA LEU A 82 23.11 -0.03 14.55
C LEU A 82 24.44 0.43 13.90
N SER A 83 25.39 -0.48 13.74
CA SER A 83 26.65 -0.18 13.05
C SER A 83 26.42 0.13 11.59
N SER A 84 25.65 -0.73 10.88
CA SER A 84 25.32 -0.49 9.47
C SER A 84 24.46 0.77 9.28
N PHE A 85 23.59 1.11 10.24
CA PHE A 85 22.84 2.36 10.23
C PHE A 85 23.74 3.58 10.37
N LYS A 86 24.68 3.58 11.34
CA LYS A 86 25.68 4.66 11.50
C LYS A 86 26.50 4.80 10.22
N SER A 87 27.02 3.71 9.67
CA SER A 87 27.77 3.71 8.42
C SER A 87 26.95 4.28 7.25
N ARG A 88 25.64 4.00 7.20
CA ARG A 88 24.73 4.55 6.19
C ARG A 88 24.59 6.07 6.31
N ILE A 89 24.43 6.59 7.52
CA ILE A 89 24.37 8.04 7.77
C ILE A 89 25.70 8.69 7.36
N THR A 90 26.83 8.14 7.82
CA THR A 90 28.16 8.66 7.47
C THR A 90 28.36 8.65 5.93
N TRP A 91 27.93 7.59 5.25
CA TRP A 91 28.02 7.53 3.80
C TRP A 91 27.21 8.64 3.11
N PHE A 92 25.98 8.90 3.55
CA PHE A 92 25.16 10.01 3.02
C PHE A 92 25.78 11.37 3.27
N LEU A 93 26.38 11.59 4.45
CA LEU A 93 27.06 12.84 4.76
C LEU A 93 28.28 13.07 3.84
N HIS A 94 29.05 12.02 3.53
CA HIS A 94 30.17 12.12 2.57
C HIS A 94 29.67 12.28 1.13
N GLN A 95 28.54 11.67 0.79
CA GLN A 95 27.94 11.73 -0.55
C GLN A 95 26.82 12.78 -0.64
N TYR A 96 26.92 13.88 0.13
CA TYR A 96 25.88 14.91 0.20
C TYR A 96 25.46 15.45 -1.17
N LYS A 97 26.36 15.48 -2.16
CA LYS A 97 26.06 15.93 -3.54
C LYS A 97 24.99 15.03 -4.20
N LEU A 98 25.01 13.71 -3.94
CA LEU A 98 24.00 12.80 -4.45
C LEU A 98 22.63 13.09 -3.82
N ILE A 99 22.61 13.34 -2.50
CA ILE A 99 21.38 13.68 -1.79
C ILE A 99 20.82 15.01 -2.25
N LEU A 100 21.70 16.01 -2.47
CA LEU A 100 21.30 17.31 -3.01
C LEU A 100 20.67 17.19 -4.41
N ILE A 101 21.28 16.40 -5.31
CA ILE A 101 20.73 16.16 -6.65
C ILE A 101 19.35 15.49 -6.56
N MET A 102 19.18 14.48 -5.68
CA MET A 102 17.90 13.82 -5.46
C MET A 102 16.85 14.83 -4.95
N ALA A 103 17.20 15.68 -3.98
CA ALA A 103 16.33 16.69 -3.41
C ALA A 103 15.93 17.76 -4.45
N ILE A 104 16.87 18.24 -5.25
CA ILE A 104 16.58 19.20 -6.34
C ILE A 104 15.63 18.57 -7.35
N ALA A 105 15.90 17.34 -7.80
CA ALA A 105 15.06 16.64 -8.76
C ALA A 105 13.63 16.40 -8.19
N PHE A 106 13.53 16.07 -6.91
CA PHE A 106 12.26 15.95 -6.19
C PHE A 106 11.48 17.28 -6.21
N ILE A 107 12.12 18.38 -5.82
CA ILE A 107 11.48 19.71 -5.76
C ILE A 107 11.06 20.18 -7.15
N LEU A 108 11.84 19.93 -8.20
CA LEU A 108 11.50 20.29 -9.58
C LEU A 108 10.13 19.73 -10.00
N VAL A 109 9.78 18.51 -9.57
CA VAL A 109 8.46 17.92 -9.85
C VAL A 109 7.34 18.64 -9.12
N TRP A 110 7.61 19.20 -7.94
CA TRP A 110 6.61 19.90 -7.13
C TRP A 110 6.39 21.37 -7.53
N ILE A 111 7.33 21.99 -8.29
CA ILE A 111 7.23 23.39 -8.70
C ILE A 111 5.91 23.71 -9.42
N PRO A 112 5.44 22.93 -10.42
CA PRO A 112 4.16 23.19 -11.08
C PRO A 112 2.98 23.17 -10.10
N GLN A 113 2.99 22.24 -9.12
CA GLN A 113 1.93 22.13 -8.13
C GLN A 113 1.92 23.32 -7.16
N PHE A 114 3.10 23.74 -6.69
CA PHE A 114 3.22 24.94 -5.84
C PHE A 114 2.80 26.20 -6.58
N SER A 115 3.19 26.33 -7.86
CA SER A 115 2.78 27.46 -8.71
C SER A 115 1.26 27.49 -8.90
N TYR A 116 0.63 26.33 -9.14
CA TYR A 116 -0.82 26.20 -9.26
C TYR A 116 -1.54 26.58 -7.95
N TRP A 117 -1.10 26.07 -6.81
CA TRP A 117 -1.69 26.41 -5.52
C TRP A 117 -1.57 27.90 -5.21
N TYR A 118 -0.38 28.49 -5.42
CA TYR A 118 -0.16 29.92 -5.25
C TYR A 118 -1.09 30.75 -6.14
N TRP A 119 -1.25 30.34 -7.40
CA TRP A 119 -2.14 31.05 -8.34
C TRP A 119 -3.62 30.97 -7.93
N VAL A 120 -4.08 29.84 -7.39
CA VAL A 120 -5.51 29.62 -7.06
C VAL A 120 -5.87 30.15 -5.67
N SER A 121 -4.99 29.97 -4.67
CA SER A 121 -5.28 30.26 -3.25
C SER A 121 -4.44 31.37 -2.64
N GLY A 122 -3.40 31.86 -3.32
CA GLY A 122 -2.41 32.77 -2.76
C GLY A 122 -1.39 32.09 -1.80
N GLU A 123 -1.48 30.77 -1.61
CA GLU A 123 -0.62 30.01 -0.69
C GLU A 123 0.21 28.99 -1.44
N ILE A 124 1.51 28.82 -1.06
CA ILE A 124 2.40 27.82 -1.66
C ILE A 124 1.95 26.41 -1.27
N PHE A 125 1.42 26.23 -0.05
CA PHE A 125 0.88 24.98 0.45
C PHE A 125 -0.62 25.14 0.70
N TYR A 126 -1.43 24.49 -0.11
CA TYR A 126 -2.88 24.51 0.01
C TYR A 126 -3.41 23.10 0.31
N PHE A 127 -4.13 22.96 1.43
CA PHE A 127 -4.72 21.70 1.82
C PHE A 127 -6.10 21.51 1.15
N THR A 128 -6.12 20.75 0.07
CA THR A 128 -7.29 20.61 -0.83
C THR A 128 -8.53 19.97 -0.19
N TYR A 129 -8.39 19.26 0.92
CA TYR A 129 -9.53 18.68 1.62
C TYR A 129 -10.26 19.66 2.54
N GLY A 130 -9.71 20.86 2.78
CA GLY A 130 -10.28 21.90 3.64
C GLY A 130 -10.41 21.47 5.10
N GLU A 131 -11.08 22.30 5.90
CA GLU A 131 -11.28 22.02 7.34
C GLU A 131 -12.18 20.80 7.60
N ALA A 132 -13.11 20.52 6.69
CA ALA A 132 -14.10 19.43 6.83
C ALA A 132 -13.58 18.04 6.45
N GLY A 133 -12.38 17.90 5.88
CA GLY A 133 -12.11 16.69 5.10
C GLY A 133 -10.86 15.89 5.40
N GLY A 134 -10.00 16.21 6.36
CA GLY A 134 -8.78 15.47 6.38
C GLY A 134 -7.93 15.53 7.64
N LYS A 135 -8.32 14.78 8.65
CA LYS A 135 -7.52 14.66 9.89
C LYS A 135 -6.84 13.28 9.97
N PHE A 136 -5.64 13.27 10.53
CA PHE A 136 -4.98 12.03 10.96
C PHE A 136 -5.13 11.88 12.46
N PHE A 137 -5.67 10.76 12.90
CA PHE A 137 -5.81 10.41 14.33
C PHE A 137 -4.68 9.48 14.75
N PHE A 138 -3.45 9.99 14.82
CA PHE A 138 -2.26 9.21 15.18
C PHE A 138 -2.33 8.57 16.58
N LEU A 139 -3.14 9.11 17.49
CA LEU A 139 -3.37 8.52 18.81
C LEU A 139 -4.53 7.50 18.85
N ASN A 140 -5.29 7.37 17.74
CA ASN A 140 -6.38 6.40 17.60
C ASN A 140 -6.31 5.68 16.25
N PRO A 141 -5.17 5.03 15.89
CA PRO A 141 -5.01 4.35 14.61
C PRO A 141 -5.90 3.11 14.55
N GLN A 142 -6.62 2.94 13.45
CA GLN A 142 -7.55 1.83 13.23
C GLN A 142 -6.84 0.59 12.65
N ILE A 143 -5.72 0.17 13.27
CA ILE A 143 -4.83 -0.91 12.78
C ILE A 143 -5.59 -2.22 12.58
N LYS A 144 -6.38 -2.66 13.57
CA LYS A 144 -7.19 -3.88 13.45
C LYS A 144 -8.17 -3.78 12.29
N ASN A 145 -8.84 -2.64 12.18
CA ASN A 145 -9.86 -2.43 11.16
C ASN A 145 -9.26 -2.42 9.75
N ILE A 146 -8.13 -1.74 9.55
CA ILE A 146 -7.49 -1.65 8.24
C ILE A 146 -6.92 -3.01 7.78
N LEU A 147 -6.56 -3.90 8.72
CA LEU A 147 -5.98 -5.22 8.39
C LEU A 147 -7.03 -6.31 8.17
N ILE A 148 -8.05 -6.42 9.06
CA ILE A 148 -8.90 -7.61 9.11
C ILE A 148 -10.41 -7.32 9.18
N SER A 149 -10.85 -6.06 9.02
CA SER A 149 -12.27 -5.72 9.01
C SER A 149 -12.96 -6.29 7.76
N TYR A 150 -14.21 -6.72 7.92
CA TYR A 150 -15.06 -7.10 6.79
C TYR A 150 -15.48 -5.91 5.92
N LYS A 151 -15.32 -4.66 6.40
CA LYS A 151 -15.61 -3.46 5.63
C LYS A 151 -14.61 -3.29 4.49
N LYS A 152 -13.30 -3.28 4.79
CA LYS A 152 -12.21 -3.06 3.83
C LYS A 152 -10.91 -3.77 4.18
N GLY A 153 -10.89 -4.66 5.17
CA GLY A 153 -9.66 -5.26 5.68
C GLY A 153 -8.71 -5.76 4.60
N TRP A 154 -7.47 -5.33 4.66
CA TRP A 154 -6.46 -5.63 3.65
C TRP A 154 -6.31 -7.14 3.40
N PHE A 155 -6.21 -7.92 4.48
CA PHE A 155 -6.02 -9.38 4.35
C PHE A 155 -7.33 -10.13 4.02
N VAL A 156 -8.50 -9.52 4.25
CA VAL A 156 -9.80 -10.11 3.89
C VAL A 156 -10.02 -10.05 2.38
N TYR A 157 -9.67 -8.92 1.77
CA TYR A 157 -9.88 -8.67 0.34
C TYR A 157 -8.63 -8.88 -0.52
N THR A 158 -7.46 -9.08 0.10
CA THR A 158 -6.21 -9.38 -0.59
C THR A 158 -5.38 -10.36 0.22
N PRO A 159 -5.87 -11.60 0.43
CA PRO A 159 -5.23 -12.57 1.35
C PRO A 159 -3.82 -13.00 0.93
N ILE A 160 -3.45 -12.84 -0.34
CA ILE A 160 -2.07 -13.04 -0.82
C ILE A 160 -1.09 -12.13 -0.07
N MET A 161 -1.52 -10.90 0.30
CA MET A 161 -0.66 -9.98 1.02
C MET A 161 -0.42 -10.40 2.48
N PHE A 162 -1.30 -11.23 3.07
CA PHE A 162 -1.01 -11.88 4.34
C PHE A 162 0.16 -12.89 4.19
N VAL A 163 0.20 -13.64 3.09
CA VAL A 163 1.33 -14.55 2.79
C VAL A 163 2.61 -13.73 2.59
N ALA A 164 2.54 -12.61 1.87
CA ALA A 164 3.68 -11.71 1.71
C ALA A 164 4.15 -11.12 3.05
N PHE A 165 3.22 -10.76 3.94
CA PHE A 165 3.53 -10.24 5.27
C PHE A 165 4.29 -11.27 6.13
N ILE A 166 3.83 -12.53 6.15
CA ILE A 166 4.56 -13.64 6.79
C ILE A 166 5.94 -13.84 6.11
N GLY A 167 6.00 -13.65 4.80
CA GLY A 167 7.22 -13.78 4.01
C GLY A 167 8.34 -12.83 4.43
N ILE A 168 8.04 -11.73 5.13
CA ILE A 168 9.05 -10.82 5.72
C ILE A 168 10.00 -11.61 6.64
N LEU A 169 9.48 -12.58 7.39
CA LEU A 169 10.26 -13.43 8.29
C LEU A 169 11.27 -14.35 7.56
N SER A 170 11.09 -14.53 6.26
CA SER A 170 12.02 -15.32 5.42
C SER A 170 13.19 -14.48 4.88
N LEU A 171 13.07 -13.14 4.89
CA LEU A 171 14.08 -12.25 4.31
C LEU A 171 15.48 -12.39 4.93
N PRO A 172 15.65 -12.51 6.27
CA PRO A 172 16.99 -12.66 6.84
C PRO A 172 17.76 -13.86 6.33
N LYS A 173 17.05 -14.93 5.93
CA LYS A 173 17.65 -16.15 5.38
C LYS A 173 18.09 -16.01 3.93
N ILE A 174 17.59 -14.99 3.21
CA ILE A 174 17.89 -14.75 1.80
C ILE A 174 18.86 -13.58 1.67
N LYS A 175 18.54 -12.47 2.30
CA LYS A 175 19.36 -11.26 2.33
C LYS A 175 18.98 -10.42 3.55
N GLU A 176 19.82 -10.46 4.59
CA GLU A 176 19.57 -9.80 5.89
C GLU A 176 19.24 -8.31 5.74
N GLY A 177 19.92 -7.61 4.85
CA GLY A 177 19.72 -6.17 4.61
C GLY A 177 18.39 -5.77 3.98
N LEU A 178 17.49 -6.70 3.65
CA LEU A 178 16.13 -6.43 3.18
C LEU A 178 15.10 -6.42 4.31
N PHE A 179 15.39 -7.08 5.43
CA PHE A 179 14.42 -7.26 6.51
C PHE A 179 14.00 -5.92 7.14
N ALA A 180 14.95 -5.16 7.68
CA ALA A 180 14.65 -3.92 8.37
C ALA A 180 14.00 -2.86 7.46
N PRO A 181 14.50 -2.58 6.23
CA PRO A 181 13.86 -1.61 5.34
C PRO A 181 12.40 -1.95 5.04
N ILE A 182 12.09 -3.21 4.73
CA ILE A 182 10.75 -3.63 4.37
C ILE A 182 9.83 -3.65 5.60
N LEU A 183 10.32 -4.15 6.74
CA LEU A 183 9.55 -4.18 7.98
C LEU A 183 9.21 -2.77 8.47
N ILE A 184 10.18 -1.86 8.51
CA ILE A 184 9.96 -0.46 8.93
C ILE A 184 8.99 0.23 7.97
N PHE A 185 9.20 0.07 6.66
CA PHE A 185 8.31 0.62 5.65
C PHE A 185 6.87 0.18 5.85
N ILE A 186 6.62 -1.14 5.97
CA ILE A 186 5.24 -1.65 6.06
C ILE A 186 4.56 -1.30 7.39
N ILE A 187 5.30 -1.32 8.51
CA ILE A 187 4.76 -0.90 9.81
C ILE A 187 4.34 0.56 9.78
N LEU A 188 5.18 1.46 9.27
CA LEU A 188 4.86 2.88 9.17
C LEU A 188 3.74 3.14 8.16
N ASN A 189 3.70 2.39 7.05
CA ASN A 189 2.62 2.49 6.08
C ASN A 189 1.27 2.08 6.70
N ILE A 190 1.22 0.95 7.42
CA ILE A 190 0.03 0.52 8.16
C ILE A 190 -0.37 1.59 9.18
N TYR A 191 0.56 2.12 9.97
CA TYR A 191 0.29 3.12 10.99
C TYR A 191 -0.29 4.40 10.38
N VAL A 192 0.36 4.97 9.36
CA VAL A 192 -0.10 6.20 8.72
C VAL A 192 -1.46 6.01 8.05
N LEU A 193 -1.65 4.93 7.28
CA LEU A 193 -2.93 4.69 6.61
C LEU A 193 -4.07 4.41 7.60
N SER A 194 -3.79 3.70 8.71
CA SER A 194 -4.79 3.42 9.74
C SER A 194 -5.15 4.64 10.59
N SER A 195 -4.30 5.67 10.59
CA SER A 195 -4.53 6.92 11.29
C SER A 195 -5.41 7.92 10.52
N TRP A 196 -5.66 7.65 9.24
CA TRP A 196 -6.54 8.50 8.44
C TRP A 196 -7.98 8.39 8.93
N TRP A 197 -8.68 9.53 9.08
CA TRP A 197 -10.04 9.59 9.62
C TRP A 197 -11.01 8.63 8.91
N CYS A 198 -10.94 8.55 7.59
CA CYS A 198 -11.68 7.60 6.77
C CYS A 198 -10.79 6.39 6.45
N TRP A 199 -10.44 5.59 7.48
CA TRP A 199 -9.51 4.46 7.35
C TRP A 199 -9.94 3.42 6.28
N TRP A 200 -11.22 3.40 5.93
CA TRP A 200 -11.75 2.53 4.86
C TRP A 200 -11.61 3.13 3.45
N PHE A 201 -11.10 4.36 3.31
CA PHE A 201 -10.82 5.06 2.05
C PHE A 201 -12.02 5.17 1.10
N GLY A 202 -13.24 5.32 1.64
CA GLY A 202 -14.47 5.55 0.86
C GLY A 202 -14.89 4.33 0.03
N GLY A 203 -15.62 4.60 -1.06
CA GLY A 203 -16.06 3.58 -2.01
C GLY A 203 -14.91 2.95 -2.76
N SER A 204 -14.74 1.62 -2.68
CA SER A 204 -13.62 0.92 -3.29
C SER A 204 -13.78 -0.59 -3.19
N PHE A 205 -13.09 -1.35 -4.05
CA PHE A 205 -12.88 -2.78 -3.84
C PHE A 205 -11.67 -2.99 -2.92
N GLY A 206 -11.90 -3.56 -1.77
CA GLY A 206 -10.88 -3.78 -0.75
C GLY A 206 -10.19 -2.49 -0.31
N LEU A 207 -9.02 -2.59 0.30
CA LEU A 207 -8.26 -1.44 0.77
C LEU A 207 -7.27 -0.95 -0.29
N ARG A 208 -7.76 -0.11 -1.18
CA ARG A 208 -6.99 0.42 -2.32
C ARG A 208 -5.70 1.14 -1.93
N ALA A 209 -5.67 1.74 -0.74
CA ALA A 209 -4.52 2.51 -0.27
C ALA A 209 -3.24 1.67 -0.13
N PHE A 210 -3.33 0.34 0.02
CA PHE A 210 -2.17 -0.55 0.09
C PHE A 210 -1.64 -1.00 -1.27
N ILE A 211 -2.33 -0.75 -2.38
CA ILE A 211 -1.85 -1.13 -3.72
C ILE A 211 -0.46 -0.57 -3.97
N ASP A 212 -0.22 0.66 -3.55
CA ASP A 212 1.03 1.38 -3.73
C ASP A 212 2.24 0.62 -3.12
N CYS A 213 2.03 -0.13 -2.03
CA CYS A 213 3.11 -0.90 -1.38
C CYS A 213 3.37 -2.29 -2.00
N TYR A 214 2.55 -2.76 -2.94
CA TYR A 214 2.66 -4.14 -3.47
C TYR A 214 3.97 -4.39 -4.21
N ALA A 215 4.57 -3.37 -4.81
CA ALA A 215 5.90 -3.48 -5.41
C ALA A 215 6.97 -3.91 -4.40
N ILE A 216 6.93 -3.35 -3.19
CA ILE A 216 7.85 -3.71 -2.09
C ILE A 216 7.44 -5.05 -1.50
N MET A 217 6.14 -5.32 -1.34
CA MET A 217 5.62 -6.58 -0.78
C MET A 217 5.80 -7.79 -1.71
N ALA A 218 6.04 -7.58 -2.99
CA ALA A 218 6.42 -8.65 -3.92
C ALA A 218 7.75 -9.32 -3.52
N ILE A 219 8.66 -8.58 -2.87
CA ILE A 219 9.96 -9.10 -2.43
C ILE A 219 9.80 -10.18 -1.35
N PRO A 220 9.10 -9.93 -0.22
CA PRO A 220 8.88 -10.98 0.78
C PRO A 220 7.99 -12.12 0.29
N LEU A 221 7.04 -11.86 -0.65
CA LEU A 221 6.29 -12.93 -1.29
C LEU A 221 7.22 -13.87 -2.10
N GLY A 222 8.19 -13.31 -2.82
CA GLY A 222 9.23 -14.09 -3.49
C GLY A 222 10.13 -14.84 -2.52
N ALA A 223 10.47 -14.20 -1.41
CA ALA A 223 11.32 -14.77 -0.36
C ALA A 223 10.70 -16.02 0.28
N ILE A 224 9.42 -15.97 0.65
CA ILE A 224 8.76 -17.13 1.26
C ILE A 224 8.58 -18.28 0.25
N LEU A 225 8.34 -17.98 -1.03
CA LEU A 225 8.29 -18.99 -2.08
C LEU A 225 9.65 -19.64 -2.30
N HIS A 226 10.72 -18.86 -2.30
CA HIS A 226 12.07 -19.39 -2.39
C HIS A 226 12.41 -20.29 -1.18
N PHE A 227 12.09 -19.83 0.03
CA PHE A 227 12.25 -20.63 1.26
C PHE A 227 11.43 -21.92 1.23
N ALA A 228 10.19 -21.87 0.74
CA ALA A 228 9.32 -23.02 0.62
C ALA A 228 9.88 -24.09 -0.33
N HIS A 229 10.69 -23.69 -1.32
CA HIS A 229 11.29 -24.64 -2.27
C HIS A 229 12.23 -25.67 -1.60
N SER A 230 12.84 -25.30 -0.48
CA SER A 230 13.71 -26.18 0.29
C SER A 230 12.96 -27.19 1.15
N ASN A 231 11.65 -27.06 1.31
CA ASN A 231 10.82 -27.94 2.13
C ASN A 231 9.97 -28.85 1.26
N ARG A 232 10.00 -30.18 1.54
CA ARG A 232 9.31 -31.22 0.75
C ARG A 232 7.82 -30.95 0.54
N TRP A 233 7.13 -30.42 1.55
CA TRP A 233 5.70 -30.17 1.50
C TRP A 233 5.39 -28.76 1.03
N LEU A 234 6.09 -27.75 1.57
CA LEU A 234 5.82 -26.35 1.29
C LEU A 234 6.06 -25.99 -0.18
N LYS A 235 6.98 -26.67 -0.88
CA LYS A 235 7.25 -26.40 -2.30
C LYS A 235 6.06 -26.65 -3.23
N TYR A 236 5.08 -27.45 -2.78
CA TYR A 236 3.85 -27.71 -3.54
C TYR A 236 2.64 -27.02 -2.90
N THR A 237 2.50 -27.10 -1.58
CA THR A 237 1.32 -26.56 -0.89
C THR A 237 1.25 -25.04 -0.95
N LEU A 238 2.36 -24.31 -0.80
CA LEU A 238 2.36 -22.85 -0.84
C LEU A 238 2.03 -22.28 -2.23
N PRO A 239 2.66 -22.74 -3.34
CA PRO A 239 2.24 -22.32 -4.67
C PRO A 239 0.79 -22.65 -5.00
N THR A 240 0.31 -23.84 -4.63
CA THR A 240 -1.10 -24.22 -4.82
C THR A 240 -2.03 -23.29 -4.05
N MET A 241 -1.72 -23.01 -2.79
CA MET A 241 -2.50 -22.04 -1.99
C MET A 241 -2.53 -20.66 -2.67
N ILE A 242 -1.40 -20.16 -3.15
CA ILE A 242 -1.36 -18.87 -3.86
C ILE A 242 -2.24 -18.88 -5.12
N ILE A 243 -2.23 -19.98 -5.90
CA ILE A 243 -3.11 -20.11 -7.08
C ILE A 243 -4.58 -20.08 -6.67
N LEU A 244 -4.96 -20.76 -5.59
CA LEU A 244 -6.33 -20.73 -5.05
C LEU A 244 -6.69 -19.31 -4.57
N LEU A 245 -5.77 -18.61 -3.91
CA LEU A 245 -5.99 -17.23 -3.47
C LEU A 245 -6.12 -16.25 -4.65
N ILE A 246 -5.40 -16.46 -5.76
CA ILE A 246 -5.60 -15.71 -7.02
C ILE A 246 -7.05 -15.90 -7.50
N GLY A 247 -7.52 -17.15 -7.58
CA GLY A 247 -8.89 -17.47 -7.97
C GLY A 247 -9.92 -16.83 -7.04
N PHE A 248 -9.68 -16.92 -5.73
CA PHE A 248 -10.57 -16.34 -4.72
C PHE A 248 -10.64 -14.80 -4.81
N ASN A 249 -9.52 -14.10 -5.02
CA ASN A 249 -9.54 -12.65 -5.19
C ASN A 249 -10.32 -12.24 -6.45
N ASN A 250 -10.14 -12.95 -7.56
CA ASN A 250 -10.90 -12.71 -8.79
C ASN A 250 -12.41 -13.00 -8.60
N PHE A 251 -12.75 -14.01 -7.82
CA PHE A 251 -14.14 -14.27 -7.43
C PHE A 251 -14.71 -13.09 -6.60
N GLN A 252 -13.97 -12.57 -5.63
CA GLN A 252 -14.38 -11.38 -4.87
C GLN A 252 -14.53 -10.14 -5.76
N ILE A 253 -13.72 -9.98 -6.81
CA ILE A 253 -13.90 -8.91 -7.81
C ILE A 253 -15.24 -9.06 -8.52
N GLN A 254 -15.64 -10.29 -8.92
CA GLN A 254 -16.95 -10.52 -9.52
C GLN A 254 -18.09 -10.27 -8.52
N GLN A 255 -17.93 -10.67 -7.26
CA GLN A 255 -18.89 -10.33 -6.19
C GLN A 255 -19.05 -8.82 -6.06
N TYR A 256 -17.96 -8.06 -6.07
CA TYR A 256 -17.98 -6.60 -6.00
C TYR A 256 -18.71 -5.98 -7.20
N LYS A 257 -18.41 -6.43 -8.42
CA LYS A 257 -19.08 -5.98 -9.65
C LYS A 257 -20.59 -6.26 -9.64
N ASN A 258 -21.00 -7.34 -9.01
CA ASN A 258 -22.40 -7.76 -8.89
C ASN A 258 -23.08 -7.30 -7.59
N SER A 259 -22.46 -6.38 -6.83
CA SER A 259 -22.96 -5.81 -5.57
C SER A 259 -23.14 -6.81 -4.42
N ALA A 260 -22.62 -8.04 -4.54
CA ALA A 260 -22.56 -8.99 -3.43
C ALA A 260 -21.50 -8.59 -2.37
N ILE A 261 -20.51 -7.81 -2.78
CA ILE A 261 -19.65 -7.03 -1.90
C ILE A 261 -19.98 -5.56 -2.17
N HIS A 262 -20.56 -4.88 -1.19
CA HIS A 262 -20.89 -3.47 -1.33
C HIS A 262 -19.62 -2.60 -1.35
N TYR A 263 -19.59 -1.62 -2.23
CA TYR A 263 -18.44 -0.72 -2.37
C TYR A 263 -18.16 0.11 -1.12
N TRP A 264 -19.09 0.17 -0.16
CA TRP A 264 -19.03 1.06 0.98
C TRP A 264 -19.50 0.46 2.31
N TRP A 265 -20.60 -0.34 2.34
CA TRP A 265 -21.39 -0.69 3.53
C TRP A 265 -21.18 -2.11 4.03
N MET A 266 -20.05 -2.73 3.73
CA MET A 266 -19.80 -4.10 4.21
C MET A 266 -19.59 -4.16 5.73
N ASN A 267 -20.20 -5.14 6.33
CA ASN A 267 -19.98 -5.58 7.71
C ASN A 267 -19.83 -7.11 7.78
N LYS A 268 -19.65 -7.66 8.99
CA LYS A 268 -19.44 -9.09 9.19
C LYS A 268 -20.64 -9.93 8.71
N GLU A 269 -21.86 -9.53 9.05
CA GLU A 269 -23.09 -10.29 8.71
C GLU A 269 -23.29 -10.29 7.19
N ALA A 270 -23.21 -9.14 6.54
CA ALA A 270 -23.34 -9.00 5.10
C ALA A 270 -22.28 -9.80 4.35
N TYR A 271 -21.02 -9.81 4.83
CA TYR A 271 -19.94 -10.57 4.21
C TYR A 271 -20.24 -12.07 4.22
N TRP A 272 -20.66 -12.61 5.36
CA TRP A 272 -20.95 -14.04 5.46
C TRP A 272 -22.27 -14.43 4.79
N GLU A 273 -23.26 -13.53 4.73
CA GLU A 273 -24.50 -13.74 3.97
C GLU A 273 -24.24 -13.92 2.47
N THR A 274 -23.26 -13.18 1.91
CA THR A 274 -22.92 -13.26 0.49
C THR A 274 -21.65 -14.08 0.22
N PHE A 275 -21.07 -14.72 1.24
CA PHE A 275 -19.87 -15.52 1.06
C PHE A 275 -20.09 -16.61 0.00
N LEU A 276 -19.23 -16.66 -1.02
CA LEU A 276 -19.34 -17.53 -2.19
C LEU A 276 -20.61 -17.37 -3.04
N LYS A 277 -21.42 -16.33 -2.84
CA LYS A 277 -22.54 -15.98 -3.72
C LYS A 277 -22.16 -14.83 -4.63
N LEU A 278 -22.55 -14.89 -5.91
CA LEU A 278 -22.23 -13.83 -6.88
C LEU A 278 -23.21 -12.65 -6.86
N ARG A 279 -24.34 -12.78 -6.17
CA ARG A 279 -25.35 -11.73 -6.08
C ARG A 279 -25.81 -11.54 -4.62
N PRO A 280 -26.23 -10.34 -4.23
CA PRO A 280 -26.80 -10.09 -2.92
C PRO A 280 -28.12 -10.84 -2.76
N THR A 281 -28.44 -11.23 -1.52
CA THR A 281 -29.72 -11.80 -1.14
C THR A 281 -30.64 -10.70 -0.57
N ALA A 282 -31.93 -10.99 -0.37
CA ALA A 282 -32.82 -10.04 0.32
C ALA A 282 -32.30 -9.70 1.72
N ARG A 283 -31.89 -10.73 2.49
CA ARG A 283 -31.33 -10.54 3.84
C ARG A 283 -30.05 -9.67 3.87
N TYR A 284 -29.24 -9.71 2.81
CA TYR A 284 -28.05 -8.85 2.71
C TYR A 284 -28.40 -7.37 2.89
N TRP A 285 -29.46 -6.89 2.25
CA TRP A 285 -29.89 -5.48 2.34
C TRP A 285 -30.45 -5.09 3.71
N GLU A 286 -30.93 -6.07 4.48
CA GLU A 286 -31.42 -5.86 5.85
C GLU A 286 -30.30 -5.73 6.89
N VAL A 287 -29.13 -6.34 6.60
CA VAL A 287 -28.04 -6.44 7.58
C VAL A 287 -26.87 -5.50 7.30
N ILE A 288 -26.77 -4.90 6.10
CA ILE A 288 -25.70 -3.93 5.80
C ILE A 288 -25.78 -2.70 6.72
N THR A 289 -24.62 -2.08 6.98
CA THR A 289 -24.53 -0.88 7.83
C THR A 289 -23.72 0.20 7.17
N ILE A 290 -24.10 1.45 7.42
CA ILE A 290 -23.45 2.65 6.86
C ILE A 290 -22.48 3.21 7.90
N PRO A 291 -21.23 3.56 7.54
CA PRO A 291 -20.38 4.30 8.46
C PRO A 291 -20.91 5.71 8.70
N ASP A 292 -20.93 6.13 9.96
CA ASP A 292 -21.24 7.50 10.34
C ASP A 292 -20.04 8.40 10.03
N TYR A 293 -20.15 9.16 8.93
CA TYR A 293 -19.06 10.00 8.45
C TYR A 293 -18.80 11.21 9.33
N ASP A 294 -19.84 11.77 9.94
CA ASP A 294 -19.71 12.96 10.79
C ASP A 294 -18.97 12.60 12.07
N LYS A 295 -19.37 11.49 12.72
CA LYS A 295 -18.63 10.98 13.86
C LYS A 295 -17.22 10.52 13.51
N ALA A 296 -17.02 9.92 12.35
CA ALA A 296 -15.68 9.50 11.92
C ALA A 296 -14.71 10.68 11.74
N ARG A 297 -15.20 11.87 11.34
CA ARG A 297 -14.40 13.11 11.30
C ARG A 297 -13.91 13.55 12.67
N ASP A 298 -14.58 13.12 13.73
CA ASP A 298 -14.18 13.36 15.12
C ASP A 298 -13.40 12.19 15.73
N GLY A 299 -13.07 11.17 14.90
CA GLY A 299 -12.33 9.97 15.34
C GLY A 299 -13.19 8.94 16.06
N ILE A 300 -14.52 9.03 15.96
CA ILE A 300 -15.49 8.11 16.56
C ILE A 300 -16.04 7.19 15.45
N TYR A 301 -15.75 5.89 15.53
CA TYR A 301 -16.06 4.94 14.48
C TYR A 301 -17.24 4.06 14.88
N VAL A 302 -18.42 4.42 14.37
CA VAL A 302 -19.67 3.69 14.54
C VAL A 302 -20.35 3.48 13.20
N ASP A 303 -21.13 2.41 13.10
CA ASP A 303 -21.94 2.11 11.93
C ASP A 303 -23.42 2.25 12.30
N MET A 304 -24.22 2.75 11.36
CA MET A 304 -25.65 2.96 11.47
C MET A 304 -26.38 1.99 10.52
N LYS A 305 -27.64 1.70 10.79
CA LYS A 305 -28.51 1.05 9.79
C LYS A 305 -28.87 2.06 8.71
N PRO A 306 -28.96 1.65 7.45
CA PRO A 306 -29.55 2.48 6.41
C PRO A 306 -31.01 2.82 6.80
N GLU A 307 -31.43 4.05 6.57
CA GLU A 307 -32.83 4.47 6.70
C GLU A 307 -33.69 3.84 5.62
#